data_242fb6f9952833071d04791a79550bba
#
_entry.id   242fb6f9952833071d04791a79550bba
#
_cell.length_a   1.000
_cell.length_b   1.000
_cell.length_c   1.000
_cell.angle_alpha   90.00
_cell.angle_beta   90.00
_cell.angle_gamma   90.00
#
_symmetry.space_group_name_H-M   'P 1'
#
loop_
_entity.id
_entity.type
_entity.pdbx_description
1 polymer ?
#
loop_
_entity_poly.entity_id
_entity_poly.type
_entity_poly.pdbx_seq_one_letter_code
_entity_poly.pdbx_strand_id
1 'polypeptide(L)'
;QKLMQEIFVSENPRLRIRFCAAYRFDLNGSVSAQTGDFSDYTFDGYMPNTHIDRYHCMGNYSRTINELLRKRNYIGALEQCIASCKSLNFGDSAVMGEFMRTMWSNNTVSRCIELPDGRVVKPNEAIRWLDEQEAMNEQTEEAQNEQTN
;
A
#
# COMPACT_ATOMS: atom_id res chain seq x y z
N GLN A 1 10.65 6.41 -9.07
CA GLN A 1 11.49 5.20 -9.05
C GLN A 1 12.04 4.94 -7.64
N LYS A 2 12.74 5.90 -7.00
CA LYS A 2 13.35 5.81 -5.67
C LYS A 2 12.37 5.33 -4.57
N LEU A 3 11.21 5.97 -4.46
CA LEU A 3 10.19 5.58 -3.47
C LEU A 3 9.71 4.14 -3.66
N MET A 4 9.52 3.71 -4.90
CA MET A 4 9.11 2.34 -5.21
C MET A 4 10.18 1.32 -4.86
N GLN A 5 11.43 1.67 -5.10
CA GLN A 5 12.56 0.83 -4.74
C GLN A 5 12.68 0.69 -3.22
N GLU A 6 12.53 1.80 -2.48
CA GLU A 6 12.53 1.79 -1.02
C GLU A 6 11.42 0.90 -0.44
N ILE A 7 10.18 1.02 -0.94
CA ILE A 7 9.03 0.33 -0.34
C ILE A 7 8.95 -1.15 -0.74
N PHE A 8 9.29 -1.49 -2.00
CA PHE A 8 8.99 -2.81 -2.56
C PHE A 8 10.21 -3.68 -2.86
N VAL A 9 11.41 -3.10 -2.89
CA VAL A 9 12.63 -3.82 -3.29
C VAL A 9 13.64 -3.86 -2.15
N SER A 10 13.66 -2.87 -1.27
CA SER A 10 14.57 -2.83 -0.12
C SER A 10 14.33 -4.03 0.81
N GLU A 11 15.40 -4.68 1.25
CA GLU A 11 15.32 -5.76 2.24
C GLU A 11 14.87 -5.24 3.61
N ASN A 12 15.19 -3.99 3.93
CA ASN A 12 14.81 -3.32 5.17
C ASN A 12 14.16 -1.97 4.87
N PRO A 13 12.90 -1.95 4.40
CA PRO A 13 12.25 -0.72 4.01
C PRO A 13 12.02 0.19 5.22
N ARG A 14 12.49 1.43 5.11
CA ARG A 14 12.27 2.48 6.11
C ARG A 14 10.88 3.09 5.99
N LEU A 15 10.28 3.00 4.79
CA LEU A 15 8.97 3.52 4.47
C LEU A 15 7.96 2.40 4.28
N ARG A 16 6.72 2.65 4.67
CA ARG A 16 5.61 1.71 4.49
C ARG A 16 4.43 2.39 3.83
N ILE A 17 3.69 1.64 3.02
CA ILE A 17 2.39 2.12 2.55
C ILE A 17 1.36 1.82 3.63
N ARG A 18 0.61 2.86 4.02
CA ARG A 18 -0.49 2.75 4.96
C ARG A 18 -1.78 3.14 4.29
N PHE A 19 -2.71 2.22 4.27
CA PHE A 19 -4.06 2.45 3.77
C PHE A 19 -5.03 2.44 4.93
N CYS A 20 -5.89 3.47 4.99
CA CYS A 20 -7.14 3.40 5.72
C CYS A 20 -8.23 3.09 4.73
N ALA A 21 -8.72 1.86 4.75
CA ALA A 21 -9.80 1.44 3.91
C ALA A 21 -10.79 0.62 4.71
N ALA A 22 -12.06 0.82 4.42
CA ALA A 22 -13.09 -0.12 4.78
C ALA A 22 -13.37 -1.02 3.58
N TYR A 23 -13.51 -2.30 3.83
CA TYR A 23 -13.94 -3.27 2.84
C TYR A 23 -15.25 -3.88 3.28
N ARG A 24 -16.15 -4.05 2.32
CA ARG A 24 -17.37 -4.81 2.49
C ARG A 24 -17.13 -6.22 1.94
N PHE A 25 -17.45 -7.22 2.76
CA PHE A 25 -17.40 -8.63 2.40
C PHE A 25 -18.83 -9.16 2.27
N ASP A 26 -19.14 -9.71 1.13
CA ASP A 26 -20.46 -10.32 0.86
C ASP A 26 -20.36 -11.85 0.96
N LEU A 27 -21.45 -12.48 1.36
CA LEU A 27 -21.51 -13.95 1.52
C LEU A 27 -21.39 -14.72 0.19
N ASN A 28 -21.44 -14.03 -0.93
CA ASN A 28 -21.14 -14.59 -2.25
C ASN A 28 -19.64 -14.65 -2.56
N GLY A 29 -18.78 -14.19 -1.63
CA GLY A 29 -17.33 -14.17 -1.76
C GLY A 29 -16.79 -12.92 -2.45
N SER A 30 -17.62 -11.92 -2.75
CA SER A 30 -17.15 -10.66 -3.30
C SER A 30 -16.65 -9.71 -2.21
N VAL A 31 -15.65 -8.90 -2.56
CA VAL A 31 -15.08 -7.88 -1.70
C VAL A 31 -15.09 -6.56 -2.45
N SER A 32 -15.61 -5.52 -1.84
CA SER A 32 -15.61 -4.17 -2.41
C SER A 32 -14.98 -3.17 -1.47
N ALA A 33 -14.17 -2.26 -2.03
CA ALA A 33 -13.62 -1.14 -1.29
C ALA A 33 -14.72 -0.09 -1.05
N GLN A 34 -14.80 0.39 0.18
CA GLN A 34 -15.67 1.49 0.56
C GLN A 34 -14.85 2.77 0.58
N THR A 35 -15.36 3.81 -0.08
CA THR A 35 -14.80 5.15 0.04
C THR A 35 -15.41 5.85 1.25
N GLY A 36 -14.59 6.53 2.01
CA GLY A 36 -15.03 7.30 3.16
C GLY A 36 -13.90 8.15 3.72
N ASP A 37 -14.28 9.12 4.48
CA ASP A 37 -13.35 9.90 5.29
C ASP A 37 -13.06 9.10 6.56
N PHE A 38 -11.83 8.58 6.65
CA PHE A 38 -11.38 7.82 7.80
C PHE A 38 -10.37 8.66 8.59
N SER A 39 -10.90 9.55 9.42
CA SER A 39 -10.09 10.47 10.23
C SER A 39 -9.13 11.34 9.39
N ASP A 40 -7.83 11.28 9.65
CA ASP A 40 -6.81 12.07 8.97
C ASP A 40 -6.32 11.44 7.64
N TYR A 41 -6.90 10.31 7.22
CA TYR A 41 -6.51 9.56 6.03
C TYR A 41 -7.63 9.55 5.00
N THR A 42 -7.61 10.50 4.10
CA THR A 42 -8.46 10.44 2.90
C THR A 42 -7.70 9.75 1.80
N PHE A 43 -8.17 8.58 1.38
CA PHE A 43 -7.75 7.96 0.14
C PHE A 43 -8.89 8.07 -0.86
N ASP A 44 -8.81 9.08 -1.70
CA ASP A 44 -9.76 9.28 -2.80
C ASP A 44 -9.17 8.68 -4.08
N GLY A 45 -9.26 7.36 -4.18
CA GLY A 45 -8.69 6.67 -5.33
C GLY A 45 -8.80 5.15 -5.26
N TYR A 46 -8.10 4.50 -6.16
CA TYR A 46 -8.10 3.05 -6.27
C TYR A 46 -7.19 2.43 -5.23
N MET A 47 -7.77 1.59 -4.38
CA MET A 47 -7.02 0.76 -3.46
C MET A 47 -6.20 -0.28 -4.24
N PRO A 48 -5.08 -0.77 -3.68
CA PRO A 48 -4.35 -1.89 -4.29
C PRO A 48 -5.28 -3.05 -4.59
N ASN A 49 -5.08 -3.69 -5.74
CA ASN A 49 -5.89 -4.81 -6.23
C ASN A 49 -7.39 -4.50 -6.39
N THR A 50 -7.78 -3.24 -6.52
CA THR A 50 -9.18 -2.84 -6.68
C THR A 50 -9.40 -2.31 -8.09
N HIS A 51 -10.43 -2.82 -8.76
CA HIS A 51 -10.86 -2.36 -10.07
C HIS A 51 -11.64 -1.04 -10.00
N ILE A 52 -11.86 -0.43 -11.16
CA ILE A 52 -12.57 0.86 -11.29
C ILE A 52 -14.00 0.83 -10.74
N ASP A 53 -14.63 -0.35 -10.75
CA ASP A 53 -15.95 -0.59 -10.16
C ASP A 53 -15.91 -0.83 -8.65
N ARG A 54 -14.74 -0.64 -8.04
CA ARG A 54 -14.45 -0.84 -6.61
C ARG A 54 -14.45 -2.29 -6.12
N TYR A 55 -14.62 -3.25 -7.01
CA TYR A 55 -14.44 -4.65 -6.62
C TYR A 55 -12.97 -4.99 -6.51
N HIS A 56 -12.67 -5.69 -5.42
CA HIS A 56 -11.32 -6.15 -5.17
C HIS A 56 -10.99 -7.37 -6.05
N CYS A 57 -9.83 -7.34 -6.69
CA CYS A 57 -9.33 -8.48 -7.45
C CYS A 57 -8.82 -9.56 -6.51
N MET A 58 -9.61 -10.60 -6.31
CA MET A 58 -9.30 -11.68 -5.37
C MET A 58 -8.20 -12.63 -5.86
N GLY A 59 -7.90 -12.62 -7.15
CA GLY A 59 -6.86 -13.48 -7.72
C GLY A 59 -7.01 -14.94 -7.30
N ASN A 60 -5.92 -15.54 -6.86
CA ASN A 60 -5.89 -16.95 -6.42
C ASN A 60 -6.71 -17.23 -5.14
N TYR A 61 -7.03 -16.22 -4.35
CA TYR A 61 -7.85 -16.37 -3.14
C TYR A 61 -9.29 -16.74 -3.43
N SER A 62 -9.82 -16.34 -4.60
CA SER A 62 -11.21 -16.56 -4.99
C SER A 62 -11.63 -18.03 -4.87
N ARG A 63 -10.79 -18.94 -5.31
CA ARG A 63 -11.07 -20.39 -5.25
C ARG A 63 -11.21 -20.88 -3.80
N THR A 64 -10.24 -20.53 -2.96
CA THR A 64 -10.21 -20.95 -1.55
C THR A 64 -11.40 -20.36 -0.78
N ILE A 65 -11.73 -19.08 -1.02
CA ILE A 65 -12.88 -18.43 -0.41
C ILE A 65 -14.17 -19.14 -0.78
N ASN A 66 -14.38 -19.43 -2.06
CA ASN A 66 -15.58 -20.14 -2.52
C ASN A 66 -15.71 -21.55 -1.92
N GLU A 67 -14.60 -22.29 -1.78
CA GLU A 67 -14.59 -23.59 -1.12
C GLU A 67 -14.97 -23.50 0.37
N LEU A 68 -14.45 -22.50 1.08
CA LEU A 68 -14.77 -22.27 2.49
C LEU A 68 -16.24 -21.85 2.67
N LEU A 69 -16.78 -21.00 1.82
CA LEU A 69 -18.19 -20.60 1.84
C LEU A 69 -19.11 -21.80 1.59
N ARG A 70 -18.79 -22.68 0.65
CA ARG A 70 -19.56 -23.93 0.41
C ARG A 70 -19.57 -24.84 1.64
N LYS A 71 -18.46 -24.85 2.40
CA LYS A 71 -18.34 -25.61 3.65
C LYS A 71 -18.94 -24.87 4.86
N ARG A 72 -19.56 -23.70 4.65
CA ARG A 72 -20.07 -22.81 5.71
C ARG A 72 -19.01 -22.37 6.73
N ASN A 73 -17.75 -22.39 6.33
CA ASN A 73 -16.64 -21.86 7.14
C ASN A 73 -16.48 -20.36 6.84
N TYR A 74 -17.37 -19.55 7.41
CA TYR A 74 -17.40 -18.10 7.16
C TYR A 74 -16.21 -17.38 7.77
N ILE A 75 -15.70 -17.84 8.90
CA ILE A 75 -14.51 -17.26 9.54
C ILE A 75 -13.29 -17.47 8.65
N GLY A 76 -13.05 -18.68 8.20
CA GLY A 76 -11.94 -18.98 7.28
C GLY A 76 -12.06 -18.21 5.95
N ALA A 77 -13.28 -18.06 5.42
CA ALA A 77 -13.50 -17.25 4.22
C ALA A 77 -13.15 -15.78 4.46
N LEU A 78 -13.54 -15.19 5.60
CA LEU A 78 -13.22 -13.83 5.98
C LEU A 78 -11.71 -13.63 6.15
N GLU A 79 -11.02 -14.57 6.79
CA GLU A 79 -9.56 -14.54 6.94
C GLU A 79 -8.84 -14.50 5.58
N GLN A 80 -9.31 -15.30 4.60
CA GLN A 80 -8.78 -15.28 3.24
C GLN A 80 -9.09 -13.97 2.51
N CYS A 81 -10.26 -13.38 2.71
CA CYS A 81 -10.58 -12.05 2.19
C CYS A 81 -9.63 -10.99 2.75
N ILE A 82 -9.38 -10.99 4.06
CA ILE A 82 -8.44 -10.07 4.71
C ILE A 82 -7.02 -10.27 4.17
N ALA A 83 -6.58 -11.51 4.02
CA ALA A 83 -5.27 -11.83 3.44
C ALA A 83 -5.14 -11.31 2.01
N SER A 84 -6.18 -11.48 1.18
CA SER A 84 -6.22 -10.92 -0.17
C SER A 84 -6.11 -9.39 -0.17
N CYS A 85 -6.82 -8.69 0.71
CA CYS A 85 -6.76 -7.23 0.81
C CYS A 85 -5.37 -6.72 1.24
N LYS A 86 -4.63 -7.52 1.99
CA LYS A 86 -3.26 -7.20 2.42
C LYS A 86 -2.19 -7.56 1.39
N SER A 87 -2.53 -8.38 0.41
CA SER A 87 -1.60 -8.77 -0.66
C SER A 87 -1.55 -7.72 -1.77
N LEU A 88 -0.39 -7.60 -2.43
CA LEU A 88 -0.25 -6.80 -3.65
C LEU A 88 -0.05 -7.74 -4.83
N ASN A 89 -0.92 -7.63 -5.82
CA ASN A 89 -0.79 -8.39 -7.06
C ASN A 89 -0.03 -7.58 -8.10
N PHE A 90 1.29 -7.68 -8.10
CA PHE A 90 2.14 -7.01 -9.09
C PHE A 90 1.97 -7.57 -10.51
N GLY A 91 1.35 -8.73 -10.66
CA GLY A 91 1.09 -9.34 -11.97
C GLY A 91 -0.10 -8.73 -12.71
N ASP A 92 -0.96 -7.98 -12.02
CA ASP A 92 -2.09 -7.29 -12.64
C ASP A 92 -1.70 -5.85 -13.01
N SER A 93 -1.19 -5.69 -14.22
CA SER A 93 -0.70 -4.39 -14.70
C SER A 93 -1.79 -3.31 -14.78
N ALA A 94 -3.04 -3.69 -15.02
CA ALA A 94 -4.15 -2.74 -15.09
C ALA A 94 -4.47 -2.18 -13.70
N VAL A 95 -4.64 -3.05 -12.71
CA VAL A 95 -4.90 -2.66 -11.33
C VAL A 95 -3.73 -1.90 -10.72
N MET A 96 -2.50 -2.35 -10.96
CA MET A 96 -1.31 -1.65 -10.50
C MET A 96 -1.13 -0.31 -11.17
N GLY A 97 -1.42 -0.20 -12.46
CA GLY A 97 -1.36 1.07 -13.20
C GLY A 97 -2.33 2.11 -12.64
N GLU A 98 -3.56 1.73 -12.33
CA GLU A 98 -4.55 2.60 -11.69
C GLU A 98 -4.12 3.02 -10.29
N PHE A 99 -3.65 2.09 -9.49
CA PHE A 99 -3.12 2.37 -8.16
C PHE A 99 -1.94 3.35 -8.20
N MET A 100 -0.96 3.12 -9.07
CA MET A 100 0.19 3.99 -9.25
C MET A 100 -0.22 5.38 -9.72
N ARG A 101 -1.14 5.47 -10.68
CA ARG A 101 -1.65 6.74 -11.17
C ARG A 101 -2.34 7.53 -10.06
N THR A 102 -3.14 6.90 -9.23
CA THR A 102 -3.80 7.53 -8.08
C THR A 102 -2.79 8.01 -7.06
N MET A 103 -1.80 7.18 -6.74
CA MET A 103 -0.76 7.50 -5.76
C MET A 103 0.06 8.73 -6.17
N TRP A 104 0.25 8.95 -7.50
CA TRP A 104 0.99 10.09 -8.06
C TRP A 104 0.12 11.20 -8.63
N SER A 105 -1.20 11.10 -8.55
CA SER A 105 -2.10 12.16 -9.01
C SER A 105 -1.92 13.45 -8.18
N ASN A 106 -1.74 14.56 -8.88
CA ASN A 106 -1.47 15.85 -8.22
C ASN A 106 -2.65 16.42 -7.43
N ASN A 107 -3.87 15.99 -7.71
CA ASN A 107 -5.08 16.61 -7.15
C ASN A 107 -5.68 15.86 -5.96
N THR A 108 -5.36 14.58 -5.79
CA THR A 108 -5.99 13.70 -4.79
C THR A 108 -4.98 12.91 -3.99
N VAL A 109 -3.74 13.39 -3.91
CA VAL A 109 -2.67 12.63 -3.28
C VAL A 109 -2.91 12.52 -1.79
N SER A 110 -3.41 11.39 -1.43
CA SER A 110 -3.61 10.99 -0.06
C SER A 110 -2.28 10.83 0.66
N ARG A 111 -2.30 11.14 1.91
CA ARG A 111 -1.22 10.75 2.80
C ARG A 111 -1.30 9.24 2.98
N CYS A 112 -0.35 8.52 2.42
CA CYS A 112 -0.34 7.06 2.44
C CYS A 112 1.04 6.45 2.72
N ILE A 113 2.07 7.27 2.88
CA ILE A 113 3.41 6.80 3.17
C ILE A 113 3.74 7.08 4.64
N GLU A 114 3.95 6.02 5.40
CA GLU A 114 4.35 6.11 6.79
C GLU A 114 5.87 6.20 6.89
N LEU A 115 6.34 7.25 7.57
CA LEU A 115 7.74 7.50 7.91
C LEU A 115 8.11 6.73 9.20
N PRO A 116 9.42 6.56 9.50
CA PRO A 116 9.86 5.87 10.71
C PRO A 116 9.39 6.50 12.02
N ASP A 117 9.09 7.79 12.01
CA ASP A 117 8.56 8.53 13.16
C ASP A 117 7.03 8.40 13.35
N GLY A 118 6.38 7.60 12.50
CA GLY A 118 4.94 7.35 12.53
C GLY A 118 4.09 8.40 11.80
N ARG A 119 4.68 9.47 11.27
CA ARG A 119 3.94 10.43 10.44
C ARG A 119 3.54 9.77 9.12
N VAL A 120 2.34 10.08 8.66
CA VAL A 120 1.84 9.63 7.36
C VAL A 120 1.79 10.81 6.42
N VAL A 121 2.53 10.72 5.33
CA VAL A 121 2.80 11.82 4.41
C VAL A 121 2.40 11.48 2.98
N LYS A 122 2.40 12.47 2.13
CA LYS A 122 2.23 12.29 0.67
C LYS A 122 3.49 11.69 0.05
N PRO A 123 3.38 11.00 -1.11
CA PRO A 123 4.53 10.43 -1.79
C PRO A 123 5.68 11.41 -2.05
N ASN A 124 5.37 12.65 -2.46
CA ASN A 124 6.39 13.67 -2.72
C ASN A 124 7.11 14.14 -1.43
N GLU A 125 6.43 14.15 -0.30
CA GLU A 125 7.03 14.46 0.99
C GLU A 125 7.94 13.30 1.46
N ALA A 126 7.53 12.06 1.20
CA ALA A 126 8.35 10.89 1.47
C ALA A 126 9.63 10.85 0.61
N ILE A 127 9.56 11.25 -0.66
CA ILE A 127 10.74 11.36 -1.52
C ILE A 127 11.72 12.39 -0.98
N ARG A 128 11.24 13.58 -0.60
CA ARG A 128 12.09 14.60 0.03
C ARG A 128 12.75 14.11 1.29
N TRP A 129 12.01 13.43 2.13
CA TRP A 129 12.56 12.81 3.34
C TRP A 129 13.68 11.82 3.02
N LEU A 130 13.53 10.97 2.00
CA LEU A 130 14.58 10.05 1.55
C LEU A 130 15.83 10.82 1.08
N ASP A 131 15.65 11.89 0.31
CA ASP A 131 16.75 12.71 -0.18
C ASP A 131 17.51 13.39 0.97
N GLU A 132 16.79 13.88 1.97
CA GLU A 132 17.38 14.48 3.18
C GLU A 132 18.17 13.44 3.99
N GLN A 133 17.66 12.22 4.14
CA GLN A 133 18.38 11.15 4.85
C GLN A 133 19.67 10.72 4.13
N GLU A 134 19.66 10.65 2.82
CA GLU A 134 20.86 10.34 2.05
C GLU A 134 21.92 11.42 2.19
N ALA A 135 21.53 12.68 2.04
CA ALA A 135 22.45 13.80 2.21
C ALA A 135 23.09 13.85 3.62
N MET A 136 22.31 13.53 4.66
CA MET A 136 22.83 13.45 6.02
C MET A 136 23.83 12.30 6.20
N ASN A 137 23.58 11.15 5.59
CA ASN A 137 24.47 10.00 5.67
C ASN A 137 25.81 10.29 4.95
N GLU A 138 25.77 10.89 3.77
CA GLU A 138 26.95 11.29 3.01
C GLU A 138 27.84 12.26 3.81
N GLN A 139 27.26 13.26 4.44
CA GLN A 139 27.99 14.22 5.29
C GLN A 139 28.63 13.53 6.51
N THR A 140 27.95 12.55 7.08
CA THR A 140 28.46 11.80 8.24
C THR A 140 29.65 10.92 7.85
N GLU A 141 29.59 10.27 6.69
CA GLU A 141 30.68 9.46 6.16
C GLU A 141 31.91 10.28 5.80
N GLU A 142 31.72 11.46 5.19
CA GLU A 142 32.80 12.40 4.88
C GLU A 142 33.51 12.87 6.16
N ALA A 143 32.74 13.28 7.18
CA ALA A 143 33.29 13.73 8.45
C ALA A 143 34.09 12.64 9.20
N GLN A 144 33.67 11.37 9.10
CA GLN A 144 34.39 10.25 9.68
C GLN A 144 35.69 9.93 8.94
N ASN A 145 35.71 10.06 7.62
CA ASN A 145 36.88 9.84 6.80
C ASN A 145 37.97 10.93 7.01
N GLU A 146 37.54 12.18 7.26
CA GLU A 146 38.46 13.27 7.58
C GLU A 146 39.14 13.12 8.96
N GLN A 147 38.50 12.45 9.92
CA GLN A 147 39.07 12.22 11.26
C GLN A 147 40.02 11.02 11.32
N THR A 148 40.05 10.18 10.29
CA THR A 148 40.87 8.96 10.24
C THR A 148 42.14 9.14 9.41
N ASN A 149 42.36 10.28 8.77
CA ASN A 149 43.56 10.67 8.05
C ASN A 149 44.35 11.71 8.83
#